data_e6bcb024b31b70061233f7f494f92751
#
_entry.id   e6bcb024b31b70061233f7f494f92751
#
_cell.length_a   1.000
_cell.length_b   1.000
_cell.length_c   1.000
_cell.angle_alpha   90.00
_cell.angle_beta   90.00
_cell.angle_gamma   90.00
#
_symmetry.space_group_name_H-M   'P 1'
#
loop_
_entity.id
_entity.type
_entity.pdbx_description
1 polymer ?
#
loop_
_entity_poly.entity_id
_entity_poly.type
_entity_poly.pdbx_seq_one_letter_code
_entity_poly.pdbx_strand_id
1 'polypeptide(L)'
;MSDHTTPTPDLATATRQQFASDNYAGMCPEAAHWFHTANASGHAPAYGDDDWTKRVSDRLRETFETDCDVYFVFNGTAANSLALASLCQSYHSVICTPVAHIETDECGGPEFFSNGSKLLVADAGGEAAAHGKLTAQAVETMVLKRSDLHYPKPKVVSLTQATELGTVYSVDEVKAVTAMAQTHQLKVHMDGARFANAVASLDCHPADITWRAGVDVLCFGGTKNGLPVGEAVVFFDRALSEDFSYRVKQAGQLASKMRFISAPWLGMLESNLWLQNAGHANAMAQRLRAHLAKIPGLSLLVPTQANAVFAQLPQTVISRLQAQGWRFYEFIAGGGCRFMCAWDTTEASVDAFAAAIASAMKDA
;
A
#
# COMPACT_ATOMS: atom_id res chain seq x y z
N MET A 1 45.28 19.37 19.04
CA MET A 1 44.32 18.59 18.23
C MET A 1 43.36 17.95 19.23
N SER A 2 42.21 18.57 19.43
CA SER A 2 41.14 18.05 20.34
C SER A 2 40.37 16.99 19.60
N ASP A 3 40.45 15.79 20.11
CA ASP A 3 39.72 14.60 19.61
C ASP A 3 38.22 14.76 19.94
N HIS A 4 37.46 15.31 19.01
CA HIS A 4 35.99 15.37 19.10
C HIS A 4 35.39 14.07 18.56
N THR A 5 35.63 12.97 19.25
CA THR A 5 34.79 11.76 19.05
C THR A 5 33.44 12.02 19.69
N THR A 6 32.49 12.49 18.89
CA THR A 6 31.07 12.44 19.25
C THR A 6 30.74 10.97 19.50
N PRO A 7 30.19 10.58 20.67
CA PRO A 7 29.84 9.19 20.92
C PRO A 7 28.79 8.75 19.87
N THR A 8 29.09 7.67 19.15
CA THR A 8 28.14 7.03 18.25
C THR A 8 26.93 6.64 19.12
N PRO A 9 25.69 7.05 18.78
CA PRO A 9 24.53 6.63 19.53
C PRO A 9 24.49 5.09 19.59
N ASP A 10 24.18 4.55 20.76
CA ASP A 10 23.90 3.11 20.87
C ASP A 10 22.62 2.79 20.08
N LEU A 11 22.78 2.37 18.84
CA LEU A 11 21.67 2.01 17.95
C LEU A 11 20.97 0.71 18.36
N ALA A 12 21.51 0.00 19.37
CA ALA A 12 20.98 -1.27 19.85
C ALA A 12 19.86 -1.11 20.90
N THR A 13 19.59 0.10 21.40
CA THR A 13 18.45 0.31 22.32
C THR A 13 17.13 0.23 21.57
N ALA A 14 16.32 -0.75 21.93
CA ALA A 14 14.96 -0.90 21.38
C ALA A 14 14.16 0.40 21.60
N THR A 15 13.79 1.06 20.53
CA THR A 15 12.97 2.25 20.58
C THR A 15 11.49 1.85 20.79
N ARG A 16 10.72 2.74 21.45
CA ARG A 16 9.27 2.56 21.59
C ARG A 16 8.61 2.38 20.22
N GLN A 17 7.71 1.40 20.08
CA GLN A 17 6.88 1.26 18.89
C GLN A 17 6.01 2.50 18.69
N GLN A 18 5.84 2.90 17.45
CA GLN A 18 5.17 4.14 17.05
C GLN A 18 3.98 3.82 16.13
N PHE A 19 3.06 4.80 16.00
CA PHE A 19 1.83 4.65 15.24
C PHE A 19 1.76 5.59 14.02
N ALA A 20 2.91 6.10 13.55
CA ALA A 20 2.94 7.00 12.39
C ALA A 20 2.80 6.23 11.07
N SER A 21 3.53 5.13 10.92
CA SER A 21 3.55 4.37 9.68
C SER A 21 3.96 2.92 9.92
N ASP A 22 3.38 2.00 9.16
CA ASP A 22 3.81 0.61 9.04
C ASP A 22 5.20 0.46 8.38
N ASN A 23 5.71 1.51 7.72
CA ASN A 23 7.11 1.59 7.27
C ASN A 23 8.13 1.74 8.42
N TYR A 24 7.69 1.95 9.67
CA TYR A 24 8.60 2.06 10.82
C TYR A 24 9.03 0.68 11.35
N ALA A 25 8.26 -0.36 11.03
CA ALA A 25 8.60 -1.74 11.38
C ALA A 25 9.84 -2.23 10.62
N GLY A 26 10.57 -3.13 11.23
CA GLY A 26 11.71 -3.79 10.58
C GLY A 26 11.30 -4.90 9.63
N MET A 27 12.33 -5.59 9.10
CA MET A 27 12.14 -6.82 8.33
C MET A 27 11.75 -7.97 9.26
N CYS A 28 10.76 -8.79 8.86
CA CYS A 28 10.38 -9.97 9.63
C CYS A 28 11.48 -11.07 9.58
N PRO A 29 11.55 -11.94 10.62
CA PRO A 29 12.61 -12.96 10.71
C PRO A 29 12.66 -13.90 9.51
N GLU A 30 11.50 -14.26 8.95
CA GLU A 30 11.40 -15.17 7.82
C GLU A 30 11.93 -14.54 6.52
N ALA A 31 11.64 -13.26 6.29
CA ALA A 31 12.22 -12.51 5.19
C ALA A 31 13.75 -12.37 5.35
N ALA A 32 14.22 -12.11 6.59
CA ALA A 32 15.65 -12.06 6.90
C ALA A 32 16.34 -13.41 6.63
N HIS A 33 15.71 -14.52 7.01
CA HIS A 33 16.22 -15.88 6.73
C HIS A 33 16.45 -16.07 5.23
N TRP A 34 15.47 -15.77 4.39
CA TRP A 34 15.59 -15.95 2.95
C TRP A 34 16.56 -14.97 2.30
N PHE A 35 16.67 -13.75 2.81
CA PHE A 35 17.71 -12.79 2.41
C PHE A 35 19.11 -13.37 2.63
N HIS A 36 19.37 -13.91 3.83
CA HIS A 36 20.66 -14.54 4.16
C HIS A 36 20.91 -15.80 3.37
N THR A 37 19.88 -16.62 3.13
CA THR A 37 19.97 -17.85 2.32
C THR A 37 20.36 -17.51 0.88
N ALA A 38 19.73 -16.50 0.28
CA ALA A 38 20.09 -16.03 -1.05
C ALA A 38 21.52 -15.46 -1.11
N ASN A 39 21.99 -14.83 -0.03
CA ASN A 39 23.38 -14.35 0.06
C ASN A 39 24.38 -15.51 0.15
N ALA A 40 24.05 -16.56 0.90
CA ALA A 40 24.91 -17.73 1.10
C ALA A 40 24.97 -18.66 -0.13
N SER A 41 24.04 -18.54 -1.08
CA SER A 41 23.95 -19.41 -2.27
C SER A 41 25.08 -19.18 -3.32
N GLY A 42 25.99 -18.22 -3.07
CA GLY A 42 27.10 -17.93 -3.96
C GLY A 42 26.72 -17.06 -5.17
N HIS A 43 27.30 -17.39 -6.33
CA HIS A 43 27.06 -16.64 -7.57
C HIS A 43 25.70 -17.06 -8.16
N ALA A 44 24.95 -16.05 -8.61
CA ALA A 44 23.68 -16.23 -9.34
C ALA A 44 23.63 -15.23 -10.52
N PRO A 45 22.90 -15.54 -11.59
CA PRO A 45 22.66 -14.62 -12.68
C PRO A 45 22.12 -13.27 -12.19
N ALA A 46 22.44 -12.20 -12.92
CA ALA A 46 22.05 -10.85 -12.54
C ALA A 46 20.69 -10.46 -13.11
N TYR A 47 20.14 -9.33 -12.68
CA TYR A 47 19.00 -8.64 -13.25
C TYR A 47 17.68 -9.45 -13.29
N GLY A 48 17.51 -10.38 -12.36
CA GLY A 48 16.28 -11.17 -12.23
C GLY A 48 16.27 -12.49 -12.99
N ASP A 49 17.36 -12.84 -13.69
CA ASP A 49 17.51 -14.13 -14.35
C ASP A 49 17.91 -15.27 -13.38
N ASP A 50 17.95 -14.98 -12.10
CA ASP A 50 18.31 -15.92 -11.03
C ASP A 50 17.10 -16.80 -10.63
N ASP A 51 17.42 -17.97 -10.06
CA ASP A 51 16.41 -18.95 -9.67
C ASP A 51 15.55 -18.49 -8.47
N TRP A 52 16.05 -17.56 -7.65
CA TRP A 52 15.29 -16.98 -6.54
C TRP A 52 14.13 -16.15 -7.07
N THR A 53 14.41 -15.26 -8.04
CA THR A 53 13.41 -14.41 -8.67
C THR A 53 12.36 -15.23 -9.41
N LYS A 54 12.78 -16.29 -10.13
CA LYS A 54 11.86 -17.23 -10.80
C LYS A 54 10.95 -17.94 -9.80
N ARG A 55 11.52 -18.49 -8.72
CA ARG A 55 10.78 -19.20 -7.67
C ARG A 55 9.72 -18.30 -7.02
N VAL A 56 10.05 -17.05 -6.72
CA VAL A 56 9.07 -16.10 -6.15
C VAL A 56 7.95 -15.82 -7.16
N SER A 57 8.30 -15.62 -8.44
CA SER A 57 7.30 -15.41 -9.49
C SER A 57 6.34 -16.61 -9.62
N ASP A 58 6.86 -17.83 -9.53
CA ASP A 58 6.04 -19.05 -9.55
C ASP A 58 5.14 -19.14 -8.32
N ARG A 59 5.66 -18.81 -7.13
CA ARG A 59 4.84 -18.75 -5.90
C ARG A 59 3.72 -17.71 -5.99
N LEU A 60 3.94 -16.57 -6.63
CA LEU A 60 2.89 -15.57 -6.88
C LEU A 60 1.84 -16.09 -7.87
N ARG A 61 2.24 -16.80 -8.95
CA ARG A 61 1.29 -17.47 -9.86
C ARG A 61 0.41 -18.48 -9.11
N GLU A 62 1.01 -19.27 -8.23
CA GLU A 62 0.26 -20.20 -7.36
C GLU A 62 -0.67 -19.45 -6.40
N THR A 63 -0.20 -18.36 -5.77
CA THR A 63 -0.99 -17.54 -4.84
C THR A 63 -2.22 -16.93 -5.52
N PHE A 64 -2.09 -16.50 -6.76
CA PHE A 64 -3.20 -15.92 -7.52
C PHE A 64 -3.94 -16.94 -8.40
N GLU A 65 -3.50 -18.20 -8.44
CA GLU A 65 -4.10 -19.29 -9.24
C GLU A 65 -4.27 -18.91 -10.73
N THR A 66 -3.28 -18.22 -11.29
CA THR A 66 -3.29 -17.81 -12.70
C THR A 66 -1.88 -17.61 -13.25
N ASP A 67 -1.74 -17.74 -14.56
CA ASP A 67 -0.51 -17.33 -15.24
C ASP A 67 -0.47 -15.80 -15.33
N CYS A 68 0.59 -15.21 -14.77
CA CYS A 68 0.78 -13.77 -14.71
C CYS A 68 2.26 -13.42 -14.87
N ASP A 69 2.54 -12.20 -15.32
CA ASP A 69 3.90 -11.67 -15.36
C ASP A 69 4.19 -10.88 -14.08
N VAL A 70 5.34 -11.16 -13.46
CA VAL A 70 5.74 -10.60 -12.17
C VAL A 70 7.06 -9.86 -12.33
N TYR A 71 7.09 -8.61 -11.84
CA TYR A 71 8.28 -7.78 -11.80
C TYR A 71 8.49 -7.23 -10.39
N PHE A 72 9.75 -7.13 -9.95
CA PHE A 72 10.08 -6.58 -8.64
C PHE A 72 10.72 -5.20 -8.82
N VAL A 73 10.23 -4.24 -8.02
CA VAL A 73 10.72 -2.86 -7.99
C VAL A 73 11.00 -2.44 -6.54
N PHE A 74 11.74 -1.35 -6.36
CA PHE A 74 12.23 -0.94 -5.06
C PHE A 74 11.13 -0.49 -4.10
N ASN A 75 10.13 0.26 -4.57
CA ASN A 75 9.08 0.85 -3.73
C ASN A 75 7.73 1.00 -4.47
N GLY A 76 6.68 1.37 -3.70
CA GLY A 76 5.32 1.54 -4.21
C GLY A 76 5.18 2.62 -5.28
N THR A 77 5.87 3.77 -5.11
CA THR A 77 5.85 4.85 -6.11
C THR A 77 6.38 4.38 -7.46
N ALA A 78 7.46 3.60 -7.47
CA ALA A 78 7.96 3.00 -8.72
C ALA A 78 6.96 1.98 -9.29
N ALA A 79 6.35 1.14 -8.44
CA ALA A 79 5.35 0.16 -8.86
C ALA A 79 4.17 0.84 -9.55
N ASN A 80 3.52 1.79 -8.88
CA ASN A 80 2.37 2.51 -9.40
C ASN A 80 2.71 3.31 -10.66
N SER A 81 3.78 4.10 -10.62
CA SER A 81 4.18 4.96 -11.75
C SER A 81 4.50 4.15 -13.01
N LEU A 82 5.24 3.05 -12.88
CA LEU A 82 5.62 2.23 -14.03
C LEU A 82 4.46 1.38 -14.54
N ALA A 83 3.62 0.84 -13.64
CA ALA A 83 2.40 0.13 -14.03
C ALA A 83 1.47 1.05 -14.84
N LEU A 84 1.18 2.25 -14.33
CA LEU A 84 0.34 3.24 -15.03
C LEU A 84 0.98 3.68 -16.35
N ALA A 85 2.31 3.85 -16.40
CA ALA A 85 3.03 4.17 -17.63
C ALA A 85 2.95 3.08 -18.70
N SER A 86 2.78 1.80 -18.32
CA SER A 86 2.56 0.73 -19.30
C SER A 86 1.14 0.73 -19.87
N LEU A 87 0.18 1.28 -19.13
CA LEU A 87 -1.23 1.33 -19.52
C LEU A 87 -1.61 2.61 -20.29
N CYS A 88 -0.80 3.66 -20.18
CA CYS A 88 -1.12 5.00 -20.68
C CYS A 88 -0.16 5.51 -21.74
N GLN A 89 -0.71 6.30 -22.66
CA GLN A 89 0.03 7.25 -23.50
C GLN A 89 -0.14 8.66 -22.93
N SER A 90 0.71 9.60 -23.32
CA SER A 90 0.73 10.98 -22.77
C SER A 90 -0.61 11.73 -22.86
N TYR A 91 -1.48 11.40 -23.81
CA TYR A 91 -2.82 12.00 -23.98
C TYR A 91 -3.92 11.26 -23.23
N HIS A 92 -3.57 10.18 -22.53
CA HIS A 92 -4.52 9.43 -21.71
C HIS A 92 -4.69 10.06 -20.31
N SER A 93 -5.65 9.55 -19.58
CA SER A 93 -5.88 9.90 -18.19
C SER A 93 -6.23 8.68 -17.35
N VAL A 94 -5.95 8.81 -16.05
CA VAL A 94 -6.20 7.82 -15.01
C VAL A 94 -7.26 8.37 -14.07
N ILE A 95 -8.36 7.65 -13.87
CA ILE A 95 -9.42 8.00 -12.91
C ILE A 95 -9.04 7.43 -11.54
N CYS A 96 -8.98 8.27 -10.52
CA CYS A 96 -8.67 7.89 -9.15
C CYS A 96 -9.49 8.70 -8.13
N THR A 97 -9.42 8.33 -6.84
CA THR A 97 -10.03 9.10 -5.75
C THR A 97 -9.19 10.34 -5.41
N PRO A 98 -9.77 11.37 -4.74
CA PRO A 98 -9.02 12.55 -4.29
C PRO A 98 -7.99 12.24 -3.18
N VAL A 99 -8.05 11.05 -2.57
CA VAL A 99 -7.11 10.60 -1.52
C VAL A 99 -6.14 9.55 -2.03
N ALA A 100 -6.22 9.15 -3.31
CA ALA A 100 -5.33 8.16 -3.89
C ALA A 100 -3.86 8.58 -3.74
N HIS A 101 -2.99 7.64 -3.34
CA HIS A 101 -1.57 7.91 -3.13
C HIS A 101 -0.89 8.49 -4.36
N ILE A 102 -1.28 8.02 -5.56
CA ILE A 102 -0.80 8.53 -6.84
C ILE A 102 -1.13 10.01 -7.07
N GLU A 103 -2.19 10.53 -6.46
CA GLU A 103 -2.59 11.94 -6.53
C GLU A 103 -1.89 12.78 -5.45
N THR A 104 -1.78 12.25 -4.22
CA THR A 104 -1.42 13.05 -3.05
C THR A 104 0.03 12.93 -2.62
N ASP A 105 0.72 11.79 -2.89
CA ASP A 105 1.94 11.44 -2.17
C ASP A 105 3.05 10.83 -3.06
N GLU A 106 2.95 10.95 -4.41
CA GLU A 106 3.96 10.44 -5.34
C GLU A 106 4.66 11.53 -6.17
N CYS A 107 4.48 12.80 -5.78
CA CYS A 107 5.21 13.95 -6.35
C CYS A 107 5.13 14.03 -7.89
N GLY A 108 4.00 13.66 -8.50
CA GLY A 108 3.82 13.63 -9.95
C GLY A 108 4.57 12.48 -10.64
N GLY A 109 4.93 11.43 -9.90
CA GLY A 109 5.61 10.26 -10.45
C GLY A 109 4.84 9.57 -11.58
N PRO A 110 3.55 9.27 -11.43
CA PRO A 110 2.73 8.69 -12.48
C PRO A 110 2.71 9.53 -13.77
N GLU A 111 2.55 10.83 -13.65
CA GLU A 111 2.54 11.76 -14.79
C GLU A 111 3.91 11.82 -15.47
N PHE A 112 5.00 11.84 -14.66
CA PHE A 112 6.37 11.88 -15.19
C PHE A 112 6.69 10.63 -16.02
N PHE A 113 6.46 9.44 -15.46
CA PHE A 113 6.81 8.18 -16.13
C PHE A 113 5.88 7.81 -17.27
N SER A 114 4.64 8.31 -17.30
CA SER A 114 3.70 8.14 -18.43
C SER A 114 3.82 9.23 -19.50
N ASN A 115 4.84 10.09 -19.42
CA ASN A 115 5.07 11.22 -20.34
C ASN A 115 3.93 12.25 -20.32
N GLY A 116 3.26 12.44 -19.19
CA GLY A 116 2.28 13.50 -18.98
C GLY A 116 0.82 13.06 -19.00
N SER A 117 0.50 11.79 -18.77
CA SER A 117 -0.90 11.39 -18.56
C SER A 117 -1.48 12.14 -17.35
N LYS A 118 -2.77 12.53 -17.44
CA LYS A 118 -3.42 13.33 -16.41
C LYS A 118 -4.16 12.44 -15.42
N LEU A 119 -4.04 12.71 -14.13
CA LEU A 119 -4.96 12.17 -13.14
C LEU A 119 -6.32 12.90 -13.22
N LEU A 120 -7.40 12.14 -13.24
CA LEU A 120 -8.77 12.65 -13.18
C LEU A 120 -9.37 12.24 -11.83
N VAL A 121 -9.38 13.19 -10.92
CA VAL A 121 -9.89 12.99 -9.57
C VAL A 121 -11.41 12.90 -9.62
N ALA A 122 -11.95 11.75 -9.19
CA ALA A 122 -13.37 11.46 -9.18
C ALA A 122 -13.91 11.47 -7.74
N ASP A 123 -14.84 12.35 -7.47
CA ASP A 123 -15.58 12.37 -6.20
C ASP A 123 -16.80 11.43 -6.32
N ALA A 124 -16.81 10.38 -5.51
CA ALA A 124 -17.92 9.42 -5.47
C ALA A 124 -19.15 9.94 -4.69
N GLY A 125 -18.96 11.01 -3.89
CA GLY A 125 -19.99 11.53 -3.01
C GLY A 125 -20.35 10.61 -1.84
N GLY A 126 -21.02 11.16 -0.84
CA GLY A 126 -21.58 10.40 0.28
C GLY A 126 -20.60 9.51 1.03
N GLU A 127 -21.07 8.34 1.43
CA GLU A 127 -20.30 7.38 2.23
C GLU A 127 -19.07 6.83 1.48
N ALA A 128 -19.18 6.59 0.17
CA ALA A 128 -18.06 6.09 -0.61
C ALA A 128 -16.88 7.07 -0.62
N ALA A 129 -17.13 8.37 -0.82
CA ALA A 129 -16.11 9.41 -0.73
C ALA A 129 -15.52 9.52 0.68
N ALA A 130 -16.37 9.47 1.72
CA ALA A 130 -15.94 9.46 3.12
C ALA A 130 -15.05 8.26 3.48
N HIS A 131 -15.16 7.18 2.73
CA HIS A 131 -14.36 5.96 2.88
C HIS A 131 -13.18 5.88 1.89
N GLY A 132 -12.94 6.91 1.07
CA GLY A 132 -11.85 6.92 0.09
C GLY A 132 -12.06 5.95 -1.07
N LYS A 133 -13.32 5.63 -1.40
CA LYS A 133 -13.68 4.67 -2.45
C LYS A 133 -14.19 5.33 -3.71
N LEU A 134 -13.87 4.75 -4.88
CA LEU A 134 -14.59 4.99 -6.13
C LEU A 134 -15.87 4.16 -6.18
N THR A 135 -16.85 4.63 -6.93
CA THR A 135 -18.04 3.87 -7.33
C THR A 135 -18.11 3.75 -8.84
N ALA A 136 -18.85 2.76 -9.33
CA ALA A 136 -19.12 2.61 -10.76
C ALA A 136 -19.71 3.90 -11.37
N GLN A 137 -20.63 4.56 -10.66
CA GLN A 137 -21.24 5.81 -11.09
C GLN A 137 -20.22 6.96 -11.18
N ALA A 138 -19.26 7.05 -10.23
CA ALA A 138 -18.22 8.08 -10.28
C ALA A 138 -17.31 7.86 -11.50
N VAL A 139 -16.95 6.61 -11.79
CA VAL A 139 -16.15 6.26 -12.99
C VAL A 139 -16.90 6.64 -14.25
N GLU A 140 -18.18 6.25 -14.40
CA GLU A 140 -19.01 6.59 -15.56
C GLU A 140 -19.12 8.12 -15.75
N THR A 141 -19.37 8.85 -14.67
CA THR A 141 -19.44 10.30 -14.69
C THR A 141 -18.16 10.93 -15.24
N MET A 142 -17.00 10.43 -14.84
CA MET A 142 -15.70 10.91 -15.32
C MET A 142 -15.46 10.58 -16.79
N VAL A 143 -15.84 9.36 -17.22
CA VAL A 143 -15.70 8.95 -18.63
C VAL A 143 -16.60 9.77 -19.54
N LEU A 144 -17.85 10.01 -19.14
CA LEU A 144 -18.84 10.74 -19.92
C LEU A 144 -18.73 12.27 -19.82
N LYS A 145 -17.85 12.79 -18.96
CA LYS A 145 -17.66 14.22 -18.73
C LYS A 145 -17.37 15.00 -20.02
N ARG A 146 -16.48 14.45 -20.85
CA ARG A 146 -16.15 14.96 -22.19
C ARG A 146 -15.60 13.83 -23.05
N SER A 147 -16.01 13.81 -24.32
CA SER A 147 -15.57 12.82 -25.32
C SER A 147 -14.87 13.43 -26.55
N ASP A 148 -14.72 14.78 -26.55
CA ASP A 148 -14.05 15.48 -27.64
C ASP A 148 -12.52 15.48 -27.48
N LEU A 149 -11.81 15.77 -28.58
CA LEU A 149 -10.34 15.72 -28.67
C LEU A 149 -9.58 16.76 -27.80
N HIS A 150 -10.29 17.70 -27.19
CA HIS A 150 -9.70 18.73 -26.30
C HIS A 150 -9.57 18.25 -24.85
N TYR A 151 -10.05 17.08 -24.53
CA TYR A 151 -10.00 16.51 -23.19
C TYR A 151 -9.15 15.22 -23.17
N PRO A 152 -8.32 15.00 -22.15
CA PRO A 152 -7.53 13.77 -22.06
C PRO A 152 -8.45 12.55 -22.03
N LYS A 153 -8.12 11.55 -22.85
CA LYS A 153 -8.94 10.34 -23.02
C LYS A 153 -8.79 9.44 -21.80
N PRO A 154 -9.85 9.16 -21.03
CA PRO A 154 -9.81 8.19 -19.95
C PRO A 154 -9.34 6.83 -20.47
N LYS A 155 -8.40 6.19 -19.78
CA LYS A 155 -7.82 4.90 -20.20
C LYS A 155 -7.69 3.92 -19.05
N VAL A 156 -7.50 4.40 -17.81
CA VAL A 156 -7.27 3.57 -16.63
C VAL A 156 -8.16 4.04 -15.48
N VAL A 157 -8.67 3.08 -14.71
CA VAL A 157 -9.21 3.29 -13.36
C VAL A 157 -8.18 2.76 -12.39
N SER A 158 -7.80 3.58 -11.40
CA SER A 158 -6.90 3.18 -10.32
C SER A 158 -7.68 3.06 -9.01
N LEU A 159 -7.67 1.87 -8.42
CA LEU A 159 -8.21 1.57 -7.10
C LEU A 159 -7.08 1.42 -6.10
N THR A 160 -7.30 1.80 -4.84
CA THR A 160 -6.35 1.52 -3.73
C THR A 160 -6.98 0.50 -2.76
N GLN A 161 -6.30 -0.61 -2.52
CA GLN A 161 -6.80 -1.70 -1.67
C GLN A 161 -5.72 -2.16 -0.67
N ALA A 162 -5.88 -1.96 0.67
CA ALA A 162 -6.93 -1.17 1.33
C ALA A 162 -6.76 0.32 1.01
N THR A 163 -7.85 1.11 1.13
CA THR A 163 -7.82 2.55 0.82
C THR A 163 -6.89 3.32 1.77
N GLU A 164 -6.54 4.53 1.41
CA GLU A 164 -5.70 5.43 2.23
C GLU A 164 -6.35 5.76 3.58
N LEU A 165 -7.68 5.66 3.65
CA LEU A 165 -8.46 5.83 4.87
C LEU A 165 -8.64 4.53 5.68
N GLY A 166 -7.96 3.44 5.30
CA GLY A 166 -7.99 2.17 6.02
C GLY A 166 -9.29 1.39 5.86
N THR A 167 -10.13 1.75 4.93
CA THR A 167 -11.33 0.98 4.54
C THR A 167 -10.97 -0.04 3.46
N VAL A 168 -11.86 -0.99 3.21
CA VAL A 168 -11.64 -2.10 2.28
C VAL A 168 -12.79 -2.19 1.30
N TYR A 169 -12.49 -2.23 -0.01
CA TYR A 169 -13.49 -2.60 -1.00
C TYR A 169 -13.87 -4.06 -0.84
N SER A 170 -15.16 -4.35 -0.80
CA SER A 170 -15.65 -5.72 -0.94
C SER A 170 -15.41 -6.25 -2.36
N VAL A 171 -15.49 -7.57 -2.53
CA VAL A 171 -15.39 -8.20 -3.86
C VAL A 171 -16.43 -7.63 -4.83
N ASP A 172 -17.66 -7.39 -4.35
CA ASP A 172 -18.73 -6.86 -5.18
C ASP A 172 -18.52 -5.38 -5.54
N GLU A 173 -17.95 -4.57 -4.63
CA GLU A 173 -17.57 -3.18 -4.94
C GLU A 173 -16.46 -3.13 -6.01
N VAL A 174 -15.43 -3.99 -5.91
CA VAL A 174 -14.41 -4.10 -6.96
C VAL A 174 -15.04 -4.50 -8.29
N LYS A 175 -15.85 -5.56 -8.31
CA LYS A 175 -16.55 -6.02 -9.53
C LYS A 175 -17.44 -4.95 -10.15
N ALA A 176 -18.14 -4.16 -9.35
CA ALA A 176 -18.97 -3.08 -9.86
C ALA A 176 -18.15 -2.01 -10.60
N VAL A 177 -17.00 -1.61 -10.03
CA VAL A 177 -16.11 -0.64 -10.65
C VAL A 177 -15.45 -1.21 -11.91
N THR A 178 -14.95 -2.44 -11.86
CA THR A 178 -14.27 -3.07 -13.00
C THR A 178 -15.23 -3.36 -14.16
N ALA A 179 -16.47 -3.76 -13.88
CA ALA A 179 -17.50 -3.93 -14.92
C ALA A 179 -17.80 -2.61 -15.65
N MET A 180 -17.87 -1.49 -14.91
CA MET A 180 -18.02 -0.16 -15.50
C MET A 180 -16.78 0.22 -16.34
N ALA A 181 -15.57 -0.06 -15.84
CA ALA A 181 -14.33 0.16 -16.58
C ALA A 181 -14.33 -0.64 -17.90
N GLN A 182 -14.72 -1.92 -17.86
CA GLN A 182 -14.82 -2.79 -19.05
C GLN A 182 -15.85 -2.26 -20.07
N THR A 183 -17.00 -1.76 -19.63
CA THR A 183 -18.03 -1.17 -20.50
C THR A 183 -17.43 -0.02 -21.33
N HIS A 184 -16.50 0.72 -20.78
CA HIS A 184 -15.83 1.84 -21.44
C HIS A 184 -14.42 1.51 -21.96
N GLN A 185 -14.05 0.22 -22.01
CA GLN A 185 -12.73 -0.26 -22.49
C GLN A 185 -11.53 0.36 -21.73
N LEU A 186 -11.73 0.64 -20.45
CA LEU A 186 -10.68 1.07 -19.55
C LEU A 186 -9.97 -0.14 -18.93
N LYS A 187 -8.70 0.04 -18.60
CA LYS A 187 -7.91 -0.90 -17.80
C LYS A 187 -8.04 -0.59 -16.32
N VAL A 188 -7.83 -1.59 -15.48
CA VAL A 188 -7.93 -1.44 -14.03
C VAL A 188 -6.59 -1.74 -13.38
N HIS A 189 -6.03 -0.71 -12.76
CA HIS A 189 -4.85 -0.76 -11.89
C HIS A 189 -5.30 -0.82 -10.43
N MET A 190 -4.65 -1.65 -9.63
CA MET A 190 -4.85 -1.69 -8.18
C MET A 190 -3.55 -1.38 -7.46
N ASP A 191 -3.53 -0.23 -6.76
CA ASP A 191 -2.53 0.04 -5.73
C ASP A 191 -2.80 -0.87 -4.54
N GLY A 192 -1.93 -1.84 -4.36
CA GLY A 192 -1.99 -2.85 -3.31
C GLY A 192 -0.93 -2.66 -2.23
N ALA A 193 -0.53 -1.41 -1.92
CA ALA A 193 0.44 -1.14 -0.85
C ALA A 193 0.07 -1.81 0.49
N ARG A 194 -1.23 -2.03 0.72
CA ARG A 194 -1.79 -2.79 1.86
C ARG A 194 -2.76 -3.89 1.41
N PHE A 195 -2.51 -4.48 0.27
CA PHE A 195 -3.30 -5.58 -0.30
C PHE A 195 -3.46 -6.75 0.68
N ALA A 196 -2.38 -7.13 1.36
CA ALA A 196 -2.40 -8.17 2.37
C ALA A 196 -3.42 -7.89 3.49
N ASN A 197 -3.49 -6.64 3.97
CA ASN A 197 -4.43 -6.22 5.01
C ASN A 197 -5.88 -6.32 4.52
N ALA A 198 -6.14 -6.00 3.26
CA ALA A 198 -7.46 -6.12 2.66
C ALA A 198 -7.90 -7.60 2.52
N VAL A 199 -7.01 -8.47 2.00
CA VAL A 199 -7.29 -9.92 1.88
C VAL A 199 -7.56 -10.52 3.24
N ALA A 200 -6.72 -10.22 4.26
CA ALA A 200 -6.91 -10.69 5.63
C ALA A 200 -8.21 -10.16 6.26
N SER A 201 -8.63 -8.94 5.92
CA SER A 201 -9.88 -8.35 6.42
C SER A 201 -11.12 -8.97 5.80
N LEU A 202 -11.06 -9.31 4.51
CA LEU A 202 -12.17 -9.91 3.76
C LEU A 202 -12.28 -11.42 3.97
N ASP A 203 -11.24 -12.05 4.49
CA ASP A 203 -11.12 -13.51 4.61
C ASP A 203 -11.46 -14.21 3.28
N CYS A 204 -10.91 -13.69 2.17
CA CYS A 204 -11.18 -14.17 0.82
C CYS A 204 -9.90 -14.63 0.12
N HIS A 205 -10.06 -15.36 -0.98
CA HIS A 205 -8.91 -15.70 -1.82
C HIS A 205 -8.38 -14.46 -2.56
N PRO A 206 -7.05 -14.23 -2.65
CA PRO A 206 -6.50 -13.04 -3.29
C PRO A 206 -6.90 -12.89 -4.77
N ALA A 207 -7.13 -13.98 -5.49
CA ALA A 207 -7.64 -13.96 -6.85
C ALA A 207 -9.05 -13.33 -6.95
N ASP A 208 -9.89 -13.47 -5.90
CA ASP A 208 -11.28 -13.05 -5.94
C ASP A 208 -11.45 -11.53 -5.92
N ILE A 209 -10.47 -10.81 -5.33
CA ILE A 209 -10.44 -9.34 -5.31
C ILE A 209 -9.44 -8.73 -6.31
N THR A 210 -8.87 -9.57 -7.20
CA THR A 210 -7.95 -9.14 -8.25
C THR A 210 -8.48 -9.53 -9.63
N TRP A 211 -7.82 -10.45 -10.32
CA TRP A 211 -8.12 -10.77 -11.72
C TRP A 211 -9.54 -11.37 -11.91
N ARG A 212 -10.05 -12.17 -10.97
CA ARG A 212 -11.43 -12.67 -11.00
C ARG A 212 -12.47 -11.56 -10.84
N ALA A 213 -12.08 -10.46 -10.21
CA ALA A 213 -12.90 -9.26 -10.12
C ALA A 213 -12.62 -8.25 -11.25
N GLY A 214 -11.78 -8.56 -12.23
CA GLY A 214 -11.52 -7.73 -13.39
C GLY A 214 -10.37 -6.73 -13.26
N VAL A 215 -9.46 -6.91 -12.29
CA VAL A 215 -8.21 -6.12 -12.18
C VAL A 215 -7.19 -6.62 -13.21
N ASP A 216 -6.59 -5.71 -13.98
CA ASP A 216 -5.59 -6.04 -15.00
C ASP A 216 -4.16 -6.08 -14.43
N VAL A 217 -3.83 -5.18 -13.49
CA VAL A 217 -2.51 -5.11 -12.84
C VAL A 217 -2.62 -4.74 -11.37
N LEU A 218 -1.86 -5.44 -10.54
CA LEU A 218 -1.73 -5.21 -9.10
C LEU A 218 -0.31 -4.77 -8.76
N CYS A 219 -0.17 -3.68 -8.01
CA CYS A 219 1.06 -3.32 -7.32
C CYS A 219 1.03 -3.91 -5.90
N PHE A 220 1.52 -5.15 -5.73
CA PHE A 220 1.44 -5.87 -4.46
C PHE A 220 2.53 -5.41 -3.50
N GLY A 221 2.12 -4.76 -2.40
CA GLY A 221 3.00 -4.21 -1.37
C GLY A 221 3.60 -5.28 -0.46
N GLY A 222 4.93 -5.32 -0.40
CA GLY A 222 5.67 -6.20 0.52
C GLY A 222 6.31 -5.44 1.69
N THR A 223 6.82 -4.24 1.43
CA THR A 223 7.59 -3.44 2.41
C THR A 223 6.80 -3.17 3.70
N LYS A 224 5.55 -2.77 3.61
CA LYS A 224 4.70 -2.45 4.78
C LYS A 224 4.26 -3.68 5.57
N ASN A 225 4.51 -4.88 5.06
CA ASN A 225 4.05 -6.14 5.63
C ASN A 225 5.19 -7.05 6.14
N GLY A 226 6.40 -6.50 6.28
CA GLY A 226 7.54 -7.21 6.87
C GLY A 226 8.70 -7.49 5.92
N LEU A 227 8.67 -7.01 4.68
CA LEU A 227 9.85 -7.01 3.82
C LEU A 227 10.75 -5.80 4.11
N PRO A 228 12.07 -5.91 3.86
CA PRO A 228 12.99 -4.79 4.04
C PRO A 228 12.81 -3.74 2.95
N VAL A 229 12.45 -4.18 1.75
CA VAL A 229 12.31 -3.40 0.53
C VAL A 229 11.68 -4.28 -0.55
N GLY A 230 10.95 -3.67 -1.48
CA GLY A 230 10.50 -4.34 -2.69
C GLY A 230 9.01 -4.62 -2.74
N GLU A 231 8.45 -4.24 -3.88
CA GLU A 231 7.06 -4.47 -4.25
C GLU A 231 7.01 -5.36 -5.49
N ALA A 232 5.95 -6.15 -5.64
CA ALA A 232 5.72 -6.96 -6.83
C ALA A 232 4.66 -6.31 -7.72
N VAL A 233 5.00 -6.01 -8.98
CA VAL A 233 4.02 -5.61 -9.99
C VAL A 233 3.57 -6.87 -10.72
N VAL A 234 2.29 -7.20 -10.61
CA VAL A 234 1.69 -8.43 -11.12
C VAL A 234 0.71 -8.08 -12.22
N PHE A 235 1.03 -8.44 -13.45
CA PHE A 235 0.16 -8.27 -14.62
C PHE A 235 -0.64 -9.55 -14.83
N PHE A 236 -1.94 -9.48 -14.62
CA PHE A 236 -2.86 -10.57 -14.91
C PHE A 236 -3.22 -10.61 -16.40
N ASP A 237 -3.29 -9.45 -17.06
CA ASP A 237 -3.28 -9.35 -18.52
C ASP A 237 -1.85 -9.17 -19.02
N ARG A 238 -1.23 -10.27 -19.42
CA ARG A 238 0.20 -10.33 -19.83
C ARG A 238 0.52 -9.47 -21.07
N ALA A 239 -0.46 -9.19 -21.91
CA ALA A 239 -0.26 -8.30 -23.06
C ALA A 239 0.11 -6.86 -22.63
N LEU A 240 -0.23 -6.46 -21.41
CA LEU A 240 0.08 -5.13 -20.88
C LEU A 240 1.51 -5.01 -20.34
N SER A 241 2.22 -6.12 -20.20
CA SER A 241 3.60 -6.17 -19.68
C SER A 241 4.67 -6.31 -20.75
N GLU A 242 4.33 -6.37 -22.04
CA GLU A 242 5.23 -6.68 -23.16
C GLU A 242 6.56 -5.90 -23.11
N ASP A 243 6.50 -4.59 -22.88
CA ASP A 243 7.68 -3.72 -22.76
C ASP A 243 8.01 -3.29 -21.32
N PHE A 244 7.40 -3.91 -20.33
CA PHE A 244 7.54 -3.43 -18.94
C PHE A 244 8.96 -3.55 -18.42
N SER A 245 9.73 -4.56 -18.82
CA SER A 245 11.14 -4.73 -18.44
C SER A 245 12.01 -3.55 -18.87
N TYR A 246 11.73 -2.95 -20.04
CA TYR A 246 12.43 -1.75 -20.52
C TYR A 246 12.12 -0.54 -19.62
N ARG A 247 10.86 -0.39 -19.19
CA ARG A 247 10.46 0.67 -18.25
C ARG A 247 11.13 0.51 -16.89
N VAL A 248 11.17 -0.70 -16.35
CA VAL A 248 11.87 -1.04 -15.11
C VAL A 248 13.37 -0.70 -15.23
N LYS A 249 14.01 -1.04 -16.36
CA LYS A 249 15.42 -0.71 -16.61
C LYS A 249 15.64 0.79 -16.72
N GLN A 250 14.84 1.48 -17.52
CA GLN A 250 14.95 2.92 -17.77
C GLN A 250 14.77 3.74 -16.49
N ALA A 251 13.86 3.31 -15.60
CA ALA A 251 13.60 3.94 -14.32
C ALA A 251 14.65 3.61 -13.22
N GLY A 252 15.69 2.84 -13.55
CA GLY A 252 16.71 2.44 -12.58
C GLY A 252 16.23 1.38 -11.57
N GLN A 253 15.07 0.74 -11.81
CA GLN A 253 14.47 -0.23 -10.90
C GLN A 253 14.95 -1.67 -11.13
N LEU A 254 15.64 -1.96 -12.26
CA LEU A 254 16.19 -3.28 -12.53
C LEU A 254 17.48 -3.49 -11.71
N ALA A 255 17.33 -4.00 -10.50
CA ALA A 255 18.45 -4.23 -9.58
C ALA A 255 19.41 -5.28 -10.14
N SER A 256 20.73 -4.99 -10.11
CA SER A 256 21.76 -5.94 -10.58
C SER A 256 21.74 -7.24 -9.79
N LYS A 257 21.45 -7.18 -8.49
CA LYS A 257 21.30 -8.34 -7.61
C LYS A 257 19.85 -8.47 -7.18
N MET A 258 18.95 -8.69 -8.16
CA MET A 258 17.50 -8.73 -7.94
C MET A 258 17.10 -9.72 -6.87
N ARG A 259 17.84 -10.84 -6.72
CA ARG A 259 17.58 -11.85 -5.68
C ARG A 259 17.49 -11.28 -4.26
N PHE A 260 18.11 -10.13 -3.96
CA PHE A 260 18.01 -9.52 -2.62
C PHE A 260 16.71 -8.72 -2.42
N ILE A 261 16.03 -8.38 -3.51
CA ILE A 261 14.67 -7.80 -3.45
C ILE A 261 13.63 -8.93 -3.48
N SER A 262 13.84 -9.95 -4.32
CA SER A 262 12.85 -11.02 -4.54
C SER A 262 12.89 -12.12 -3.47
N ALA A 263 14.05 -12.66 -3.09
CA ALA A 263 14.14 -13.81 -2.19
C ALA A 263 13.42 -13.63 -0.83
N PRO A 264 13.43 -12.45 -0.18
CA PRO A 264 12.65 -12.22 1.05
C PRO A 264 11.16 -12.52 0.91
N TRP A 265 10.59 -12.38 -0.28
CA TRP A 265 9.19 -12.73 -0.57
C TRP A 265 8.88 -14.21 -0.32
N LEU A 266 9.85 -15.13 -0.45
CA LEU A 266 9.64 -16.54 -0.12
C LEU A 266 9.25 -16.71 1.36
N GLY A 267 9.87 -15.94 2.26
CA GLY A 267 9.52 -15.94 3.67
C GLY A 267 8.07 -15.53 3.93
N MET A 268 7.53 -14.66 3.09
CA MET A 268 6.16 -14.20 3.19
C MET A 268 5.17 -15.21 2.60
N LEU A 269 5.52 -15.80 1.45
CA LEU A 269 4.59 -16.59 0.62
C LEU A 269 4.53 -18.07 1.03
N GLU A 270 5.65 -18.71 1.45
CA GLU A 270 5.70 -20.16 1.67
C GLU A 270 4.82 -20.66 2.81
N SER A 271 4.63 -19.86 3.86
CA SER A 271 3.78 -20.21 5.02
C SER A 271 2.53 -19.33 5.14
N ASN A 272 2.15 -18.63 4.09
CA ASN A 272 1.11 -17.59 4.12
C ASN A 272 1.35 -16.53 5.22
N LEU A 273 2.62 -16.29 5.57
CA LEU A 273 3.00 -15.33 6.60
C LEU A 273 2.51 -13.93 6.28
N TRP A 274 2.47 -13.57 4.99
CA TRP A 274 1.95 -12.29 4.53
C TRP A 274 0.51 -12.02 5.01
N LEU A 275 -0.34 -13.05 5.10
CA LEU A 275 -1.69 -12.95 5.66
C LEU A 275 -1.69 -12.91 7.19
N GLN A 276 -0.79 -13.67 7.83
CA GLN A 276 -0.65 -13.68 9.30
C GLN A 276 -0.18 -12.31 9.81
N ASN A 277 0.85 -11.73 9.18
CA ASN A 277 1.36 -10.40 9.50
C ASN A 277 0.27 -9.33 9.33
N ALA A 278 -0.43 -9.36 8.21
CA ALA A 278 -1.50 -8.43 7.91
C ALA A 278 -2.70 -8.59 8.88
N GLY A 279 -3.11 -9.83 9.16
CA GLY A 279 -4.16 -10.13 10.14
C GLY A 279 -3.80 -9.66 11.54
N HIS A 280 -2.54 -9.84 11.96
CA HIS A 280 -2.04 -9.32 13.23
C HIS A 280 -2.13 -7.78 13.27
N ALA A 281 -1.64 -7.08 12.25
CA ALA A 281 -1.70 -5.63 12.18
C ALA A 281 -3.15 -5.11 12.22
N ASN A 282 -4.08 -5.78 11.51
CA ASN A 282 -5.50 -5.47 11.55
C ASN A 282 -6.08 -5.70 12.96
N ALA A 283 -5.73 -6.80 13.64
CA ALA A 283 -6.18 -7.09 15.00
C ALA A 283 -5.71 -6.03 16.01
N MET A 284 -4.46 -5.57 15.87
CA MET A 284 -3.91 -4.49 16.71
C MET A 284 -4.64 -3.16 16.47
N ALA A 285 -5.00 -2.85 15.23
CA ALA A 285 -5.83 -1.68 14.92
C ALA A 285 -7.23 -1.79 15.54
N GLN A 286 -7.86 -2.97 15.46
CA GLN A 286 -9.15 -3.21 16.12
C GLN A 286 -9.06 -3.08 17.65
N ARG A 287 -7.98 -3.58 18.26
CA ARG A 287 -7.73 -3.40 19.70
C ARG A 287 -7.60 -1.92 20.05
N LEU A 288 -6.80 -1.16 19.30
CA LEU A 288 -6.68 0.29 19.50
C LEU A 288 -8.03 0.99 19.36
N ARG A 289 -8.78 0.71 18.29
CA ARG A 289 -10.12 1.23 18.08
C ARG A 289 -11.05 0.95 19.27
N ALA A 290 -11.03 -0.27 19.79
CA ALA A 290 -11.88 -0.66 20.93
C ALA A 290 -11.55 0.10 22.22
N HIS A 291 -10.28 0.46 22.44
CA HIS A 291 -9.88 1.34 23.52
C HIS A 291 -10.33 2.78 23.29
N LEU A 292 -10.07 3.33 22.10
CA LEU A 292 -10.39 4.72 21.76
C LEU A 292 -11.90 4.99 21.79
N ALA A 293 -12.72 4.03 21.39
CA ALA A 293 -14.19 4.15 21.43
C ALA A 293 -14.77 4.32 22.84
N LYS A 294 -13.99 4.02 23.88
CA LYS A 294 -14.39 4.18 25.29
C LYS A 294 -13.98 5.53 25.88
N ILE A 295 -13.22 6.35 25.14
CA ILE A 295 -12.73 7.63 25.63
C ILE A 295 -13.80 8.70 25.39
N PRO A 296 -14.33 9.34 26.46
CA PRO A 296 -15.32 10.41 26.32
C PRO A 296 -14.79 11.56 25.47
N GLY A 297 -15.61 12.05 24.53
CA GLY A 297 -15.26 13.18 23.67
C GLY A 297 -14.35 12.86 22.48
N LEU A 298 -13.88 11.61 22.34
CA LEU A 298 -13.12 11.18 21.16
C LEU A 298 -14.07 10.64 20.08
N SER A 299 -13.90 11.10 18.83
CA SER A 299 -14.66 10.62 17.67
C SER A 299 -13.77 9.81 16.75
N LEU A 300 -14.23 8.62 16.37
CA LEU A 300 -13.64 7.83 15.27
C LEU A 300 -14.20 8.35 13.94
N LEU A 301 -13.33 8.57 12.95
CA LEU A 301 -13.68 9.28 11.73
C LEU A 301 -14.15 8.36 10.60
N VAL A 302 -13.57 7.15 10.53
CA VAL A 302 -13.88 6.15 9.50
C VAL A 302 -13.93 4.74 10.11
N PRO A 303 -14.58 3.77 9.46
CA PRO A 303 -14.52 2.36 9.88
C PRO A 303 -13.09 1.85 9.85
N THR A 304 -12.66 1.17 10.90
CA THR A 304 -11.36 0.47 10.95
C THR A 304 -11.51 -0.90 10.32
N GLN A 305 -11.15 -1.06 9.06
CA GLN A 305 -11.27 -2.31 8.31
C GLN A 305 -9.92 -2.95 7.98
N ALA A 306 -8.83 -2.15 8.03
CA ALA A 306 -7.45 -2.62 7.87
C ALA A 306 -6.63 -2.23 9.11
N ASN A 307 -5.35 -1.95 8.93
CA ASN A 307 -4.39 -1.71 10.01
C ASN A 307 -4.30 -0.24 10.50
N ALA A 308 -5.25 0.62 10.11
CA ALA A 308 -5.27 2.04 10.48
C ALA A 308 -6.50 2.42 11.30
N VAL A 309 -6.32 3.26 12.31
CA VAL A 309 -7.40 3.90 13.07
C VAL A 309 -7.34 5.41 12.85
N PHE A 310 -8.47 6.00 12.50
CA PHE A 310 -8.60 7.45 12.33
C PHE A 310 -9.47 8.02 13.45
N ALA A 311 -8.93 9.00 14.17
CA ALA A 311 -9.60 9.64 15.28
C ALA A 311 -9.41 11.15 15.29
N GLN A 312 -10.45 11.87 15.68
CA GLN A 312 -10.39 13.31 15.89
C GLN A 312 -9.80 13.61 17.26
N LEU A 313 -8.71 14.37 17.30
CA LEU A 313 -8.09 14.84 18.54
C LEU A 313 -8.02 16.37 18.59
N PRO A 314 -8.22 16.99 19.78
CA PRO A 314 -7.88 18.40 19.98
C PRO A 314 -6.38 18.66 19.80
N GLN A 315 -6.00 19.83 19.29
CA GLN A 315 -4.59 20.18 19.07
C GLN A 315 -3.75 20.16 20.35
N THR A 316 -4.36 20.47 21.51
CA THR A 316 -3.71 20.37 22.82
C THR A 316 -3.31 18.93 23.17
N VAL A 317 -4.17 17.96 22.83
CA VAL A 317 -3.91 16.52 23.02
C VAL A 317 -2.80 16.05 22.08
N ILE A 318 -2.87 16.43 20.79
CA ILE A 318 -1.84 16.11 19.79
C ILE A 318 -0.47 16.59 20.27
N SER A 319 -0.34 17.87 20.63
CA SER A 319 0.91 18.46 21.10
C SER A 319 1.46 17.77 22.36
N ARG A 320 0.57 17.39 23.29
CA ARG A 320 0.95 16.68 24.53
C ARG A 320 1.48 15.28 24.23
N LEU A 321 0.82 14.51 23.37
CA LEU A 321 1.27 13.17 22.96
C LEU A 321 2.63 13.24 22.23
N GLN A 322 2.81 14.21 21.33
CA GLN A 322 4.07 14.43 20.64
C GLN A 322 5.20 14.82 21.61
N ALA A 323 4.92 15.65 22.61
CA ALA A 323 5.88 16.00 23.67
C ALA A 323 6.27 14.78 24.52
N GLN A 324 5.39 13.80 24.70
CA GLN A 324 5.68 12.52 25.34
C GLN A 324 6.47 11.54 24.44
N GLY A 325 6.79 11.94 23.20
CA GLY A 325 7.55 11.15 22.24
C GLY A 325 6.71 10.19 21.40
N TRP A 326 5.38 10.28 21.40
CA TRP A 326 4.55 9.53 20.48
C TRP A 326 4.62 10.12 19.07
N ARG A 327 4.66 9.25 18.04
CA ARG A 327 4.68 9.63 16.62
C ARG A 327 3.45 9.08 15.92
N PHE A 328 2.69 9.96 15.28
CA PHE A 328 1.54 9.69 14.41
C PHE A 328 1.33 10.87 13.48
N TYR A 329 0.52 10.71 12.45
CA TYR A 329 0.26 11.79 11.49
C TYR A 329 -1.12 12.44 11.71
N GLU A 330 -1.17 13.76 11.62
CA GLU A 330 -2.39 14.51 11.32
C GLU A 330 -2.65 14.36 9.82
N PHE A 331 -3.54 13.45 9.45
CA PHE A 331 -3.77 13.03 8.08
C PHE A 331 -4.98 13.73 7.44
N ILE A 332 -6.00 14.06 8.25
CA ILE A 332 -7.19 14.79 7.85
C ILE A 332 -7.14 16.16 8.51
N ALA A 333 -7.34 17.23 7.71
CA ALA A 333 -7.31 18.59 8.22
C ALA A 333 -8.22 18.79 9.44
N GLY A 334 -7.79 19.64 10.39
CA GLY A 334 -8.55 19.94 11.59
C GLY A 334 -8.39 18.95 12.74
N GLY A 335 -7.28 18.19 12.79
CA GLY A 335 -6.94 17.30 13.88
C GLY A 335 -7.37 15.85 13.69
N GLY A 336 -7.70 15.46 12.47
CA GLY A 336 -7.94 14.06 12.11
C GLY A 336 -6.63 13.27 12.07
N CYS A 337 -6.35 12.51 13.14
CA CYS A 337 -5.13 11.74 13.30
C CYS A 337 -5.28 10.33 12.75
N ARG A 338 -4.23 9.85 12.06
CA ARG A 338 -4.08 8.46 11.63
C ARG A 338 -3.12 7.73 12.56
N PHE A 339 -3.56 6.60 13.10
CA PHE A 339 -2.75 5.68 13.90
C PHE A 339 -2.60 4.37 13.14
N MET A 340 -1.37 4.04 12.74
CA MET A 340 -1.05 2.89 11.92
C MET A 340 -0.42 1.79 12.75
N CYS A 341 -0.97 0.57 12.68
CA CYS A 341 -0.37 -0.63 13.24
C CYS A 341 0.43 -1.38 12.17
N ALA A 342 1.53 -1.99 12.56
CA ALA A 342 2.42 -2.76 11.71
C ALA A 342 2.38 -4.24 12.08
N TRP A 343 3.05 -5.06 11.29
CA TRP A 343 3.13 -6.51 11.48
C TRP A 343 3.72 -6.92 12.84
N ASP A 344 4.56 -6.07 13.46
CA ASP A 344 5.23 -6.29 14.74
C ASP A 344 4.60 -5.52 15.91
N THR A 345 3.53 -4.77 15.70
CA THR A 345 2.86 -3.98 16.76
C THR A 345 2.39 -4.90 17.88
N THR A 346 2.80 -4.61 19.13
CA THR A 346 2.43 -5.42 20.29
C THR A 346 1.17 -4.91 21.00
N GLU A 347 0.43 -5.81 21.65
CA GLU A 347 -0.70 -5.44 22.49
C GLU A 347 -0.31 -4.42 23.56
N ALA A 348 0.86 -4.62 24.21
CA ALA A 348 1.37 -3.72 25.24
C ALA A 348 1.59 -2.29 24.70
N SER A 349 2.10 -2.17 23.46
CA SER A 349 2.29 -0.86 22.81
C SER A 349 0.95 -0.19 22.49
N VAL A 350 -0.03 -0.96 22.02
CA VAL A 350 -1.39 -0.48 21.76
C VAL A 350 -2.04 0.02 23.05
N ASP A 351 -1.97 -0.76 24.12
CA ASP A 351 -2.56 -0.42 25.42
C ASP A 351 -1.90 0.83 26.01
N ALA A 352 -0.56 0.93 25.94
CA ALA A 352 0.18 2.08 26.42
C ALA A 352 -0.18 3.37 25.64
N PHE A 353 -0.32 3.26 24.31
CA PHE A 353 -0.71 4.41 23.49
C PHE A 353 -2.15 4.85 23.76
N ALA A 354 -3.09 3.90 23.86
CA ALA A 354 -4.47 4.19 24.20
C ALA A 354 -4.60 4.85 25.59
N ALA A 355 -3.83 4.38 26.60
CA ALA A 355 -3.79 4.98 27.91
C ALA A 355 -3.24 6.41 27.89
N ALA A 356 -2.20 6.66 27.08
CA ALA A 356 -1.63 8.00 26.89
C ALA A 356 -2.67 8.96 26.27
N ILE A 357 -3.42 8.52 25.24
CA ILE A 357 -4.51 9.30 24.65
C ILE A 357 -5.59 9.57 25.68
N ALA A 358 -6.04 8.55 26.43
CA ALA A 358 -7.08 8.71 27.45
C ALA A 358 -6.67 9.70 28.56
N SER A 359 -5.42 9.67 28.99
CA SER A 359 -4.87 10.64 29.96
C SER A 359 -4.85 12.05 29.38
N ALA A 360 -4.33 12.21 28.15
CA ALA A 360 -4.23 13.52 27.51
C ALA A 360 -5.61 14.16 27.25
N MET A 361 -6.63 13.34 26.95
CA MET A 361 -8.03 13.79 26.76
C MET A 361 -8.72 14.25 28.05
N LYS A 362 -8.36 13.68 29.20
CA LYS A 362 -8.93 14.11 30.51
C LYS A 362 -8.49 15.51 30.93
N ASP A 363 -7.29 15.90 30.46
CA ASP A 363 -6.67 17.17 30.86
C ASP A 363 -6.84 18.24 29.75
N ALA A 364 -7.62 17.98 28.72
CA ALA A 364 -7.89 18.90 27.60
C ALA A 364 -9.23 19.59 27.78
#